data_0c5761b0ef2cd3337dd07dba47968a0a
#
_entry.id   0c5761b0ef2cd3337dd07dba47968a0a
#
_cell.length_a   1.000
_cell.length_b   1.000
_cell.length_c   1.000
_cell.angle_alpha   90.00
_cell.angle_beta   90.00
_cell.angle_gamma   90.00
#
_symmetry.space_group_name_H-M   'P 1'
#
loop_
_entity.id
_entity.type
_entity.pdbx_description
1 polymer ?
#
loop_
_entity_poly.entity_id
_entity_poly.type
_entity_poly.pdbx_seq_one_letter_code
_entity_poly.pdbx_strand_id
1 'polypeptide(L)'
;RGYKLAKEWKHDLGVHVEFWDFTNTHWIPQYKGYGNNLTPYEDNNPRLSWEKCVSKHAMQIHEGKLWKCPALAYLPMQANKYNLSQKWDPYLKYEPLTLDCTDEELKEFLNRQDESFCSMCPANKTEPYIKQDPTLPVSYWEKQYDNMGDIIE
;
A
#
# COMPACT_ATOMS: atom_id res chain seq x y z
N ARG A 1 -3.73 1.29 -28.46
CA ARG A 1 -5.17 1.11 -28.71
C ARG A 1 -6.01 1.76 -27.61
N GLY A 2 -5.72 1.50 -26.34
CA GLY A 2 -6.49 2.06 -25.21
C GLY A 2 -6.52 3.59 -25.14
N TYR A 3 -5.38 4.25 -25.39
CA TYR A 3 -5.28 5.71 -25.37
C TYR A 3 -6.19 6.42 -26.37
N LYS A 4 -6.30 5.86 -27.60
CA LYS A 4 -7.19 6.42 -28.63
C LYS A 4 -8.66 6.29 -28.20
N LEU A 5 -9.05 5.13 -27.72
CA LEU A 5 -10.41 4.84 -27.26
C LEU A 5 -10.81 5.74 -26.06
N ALA A 6 -9.90 5.94 -25.12
CA ALA A 6 -10.16 6.81 -23.98
C ALA A 6 -10.33 8.30 -24.38
N LYS A 7 -9.62 8.77 -25.41
CA LYS A 7 -9.84 10.11 -25.99
C LYS A 7 -11.20 10.22 -26.69
N GLU A 8 -11.61 9.20 -27.40
CA GLU A 8 -12.94 9.13 -28.02
C GLU A 8 -14.02 9.21 -26.95
N TRP A 9 -13.93 8.43 -25.87
CA TRP A 9 -14.87 8.46 -24.76
C TRP A 9 -14.93 9.82 -24.07
N LYS A 10 -13.79 10.48 -23.87
CA LYS A 10 -13.76 11.84 -23.32
C LYS A 10 -14.56 12.83 -24.19
N HIS A 11 -14.39 12.73 -25.51
CA HIS A 11 -15.05 13.61 -26.47
C HIS A 11 -16.54 13.27 -26.60
N ASP A 12 -16.87 12.00 -26.81
CA ASP A 12 -18.22 11.57 -27.22
C ASP A 12 -19.18 11.44 -26.05
N LEU A 13 -18.66 11.07 -24.85
CA LEU A 13 -19.46 10.81 -23.65
C LEU A 13 -19.32 11.90 -22.57
N GLY A 14 -18.47 12.91 -22.80
CA GLY A 14 -18.20 13.96 -21.80
C GLY A 14 -17.57 13.46 -20.50
N VAL A 15 -17.02 12.25 -20.50
CA VAL A 15 -16.38 11.68 -19.29
C VAL A 15 -15.03 12.35 -19.04
N HIS A 16 -14.74 12.64 -17.78
CA HIS A 16 -13.40 13.09 -17.41
C HIS A 16 -12.41 11.92 -17.50
N VAL A 17 -11.38 12.06 -18.33
CA VAL A 17 -10.33 11.05 -18.53
C VAL A 17 -8.97 11.69 -18.28
N GLU A 18 -8.25 11.16 -17.30
CA GLU A 18 -6.87 11.50 -17.03
C GLU A 18 -5.93 10.37 -17.48
N PHE A 19 -4.80 10.76 -18.03
CA PHE A 19 -3.76 9.83 -18.44
C PHE A 19 -2.58 9.98 -17.50
N TRP A 20 -2.23 8.89 -16.84
CA TRP A 20 -1.08 8.84 -15.95
C TRP A 20 0.00 8.00 -16.61
N ASP A 21 1.20 8.56 -16.73
CA ASP A 21 2.36 7.83 -17.21
C ASP A 21 3.06 7.17 -16.02
N PHE A 22 2.95 5.84 -15.96
CA PHE A 22 3.57 5.03 -14.90
C PHE A 22 5.00 4.57 -15.23
N THR A 23 5.56 4.96 -16.38
CA THR A 23 6.92 4.55 -16.77
C THR A 23 8.00 5.07 -15.82
N ASN A 24 7.72 6.14 -15.08
CA ASN A 24 8.59 6.74 -14.08
C ASN A 24 8.03 6.67 -12.66
N THR A 25 7.03 5.80 -12.42
CA THR A 25 6.44 5.66 -11.09
C THR A 25 7.39 4.88 -10.19
N HIS A 26 7.75 5.48 -9.07
CA HIS A 26 8.56 4.86 -8.04
C HIS A 26 7.64 4.33 -6.93
N TRP A 27 7.74 3.04 -6.66
CA TRP A 27 7.04 2.42 -5.54
C TRP A 27 7.91 2.48 -4.29
N ILE A 28 7.36 3.00 -3.21
CA ILE A 28 8.01 2.95 -1.90
C ILE A 28 7.56 1.65 -1.24
N PRO A 29 8.48 0.75 -0.88
CA PRO A 29 8.12 -0.44 -0.12
C PRO A 29 7.43 -0.04 1.19
N GLN A 30 6.26 -0.63 1.46
CA GLN A 30 5.51 -0.38 2.69
C GLN A 30 5.97 -1.28 3.84
N TYR A 31 6.72 -2.32 3.53
CA TYR A 31 7.36 -3.25 4.47
C TYR A 31 8.61 -3.85 3.83
N LYS A 32 9.45 -4.47 4.66
CA LYS A 32 10.72 -5.09 4.24
C LYS A 32 10.52 -6.54 3.85
N GLY A 33 11.38 -7.04 2.97
CA GLY A 33 11.43 -8.44 2.58
C GLY A 33 10.29 -8.89 1.66
N TYR A 34 10.23 -10.19 1.47
CA TYR A 34 9.25 -10.85 0.60
C TYR A 34 8.83 -12.21 1.17
N GLY A 35 7.60 -12.63 0.91
CA GLY A 35 7.11 -13.94 1.32
C GLY A 35 7.16 -14.15 2.83
N ASN A 36 7.77 -15.23 3.29
CA ASN A 36 7.92 -15.55 4.71
C ASN A 36 8.87 -14.59 5.45
N ASN A 37 9.70 -13.84 4.71
CA ASN A 37 10.64 -12.87 5.28
C ASN A 37 10.06 -11.46 5.36
N LEU A 38 8.75 -11.28 5.09
CA LEU A 38 8.09 -10.00 5.27
C LEU A 38 8.18 -9.53 6.72
N THR A 39 8.67 -8.31 6.92
CA THR A 39 8.70 -7.65 8.25
C THR A 39 8.23 -6.20 8.15
N PRO A 40 7.54 -5.70 9.19
CA PRO A 40 7.19 -4.28 9.25
C PRO A 40 8.46 -3.43 9.45
N TYR A 41 8.36 -2.16 9.11
CA TYR A 41 9.33 -1.18 9.59
C TYR A 41 9.16 -0.99 11.10
N GLU A 42 10.25 -0.66 11.81
CA GLU A 42 10.27 -0.50 13.27
C GLU A 42 10.65 0.94 13.66
N ASP A 43 10.36 1.89 12.77
CA ASP A 43 10.69 3.31 12.99
C ASP A 43 9.84 3.95 14.10
N ASN A 44 8.73 3.32 14.49
CA ASN A 44 7.83 3.70 15.58
C ASN A 44 7.39 5.18 15.56
N ASN A 45 7.28 5.77 14.37
CA ASN A 45 6.81 7.13 14.18
C ASN A 45 5.62 7.16 13.19
N PRO A 46 4.40 6.80 13.66
CA PRO A 46 3.23 6.70 12.81
C PRO A 46 2.87 8.02 12.12
N ARG A 47 3.10 9.16 12.79
CA ARG A 47 2.85 10.48 12.20
C ARG A 47 3.73 10.71 10.99
N LEU A 48 5.04 10.52 11.11
CA LEU A 48 5.98 10.72 10.01
C LEU A 48 5.75 9.72 8.88
N SER A 49 5.45 8.45 9.22
CA SER A 49 5.06 7.43 8.24
C SER A 49 3.83 7.86 7.45
N TRP A 50 2.80 8.41 8.13
CA TRP A 50 1.60 8.91 7.47
C TRP A 50 1.91 10.11 6.57
N GLU A 51 2.67 11.09 7.04
CA GLU A 51 3.02 12.29 6.25
C GLU A 51 3.72 11.94 4.93
N LYS A 52 4.59 10.93 4.97
CA LYS A 52 5.34 10.45 3.79
C LYS A 52 4.60 9.44 2.93
N CYS A 53 3.48 8.91 3.42
CA CYS A 53 2.76 7.84 2.75
C CYS A 53 2.16 8.31 1.42
N VAL A 54 2.49 7.62 0.34
CA VAL A 54 1.91 7.87 -1.00
C VAL A 54 0.44 7.44 -1.09
N SER A 55 0.03 6.52 -0.22
CA SER A 55 -1.33 5.96 -0.17
C SER A 55 -2.19 6.56 0.96
N LYS A 56 -1.78 7.66 1.58
CA LYS A 56 -2.47 8.23 2.76
C LYS A 56 -3.94 8.63 2.52
N HIS A 57 -4.31 8.84 1.27
CA HIS A 57 -5.68 9.15 0.85
C HIS A 57 -6.30 8.04 -0.02
N ALA A 58 -5.61 6.91 -0.16
CA ALA A 58 -6.07 5.77 -0.94
C ALA A 58 -6.70 4.71 -0.03
N MET A 59 -7.87 5.03 0.53
CA MET A 59 -8.65 4.03 1.26
C MET A 59 -9.12 2.92 0.34
N GLN A 60 -9.29 1.73 0.89
CA GLN A 60 -9.62 0.53 0.14
C GLN A 60 -10.91 -0.10 0.64
N ILE A 61 -11.88 -0.31 -0.25
CA ILE A 61 -12.99 -1.22 0.02
C ILE A 61 -12.53 -2.64 -0.32
N HIS A 62 -12.55 -3.52 0.67
CA HIS A 62 -12.16 -4.91 0.53
C HIS A 62 -13.02 -5.78 1.46
N GLU A 63 -13.58 -6.87 0.91
CA GLU A 63 -14.48 -7.78 1.65
C GLU A 63 -15.62 -7.09 2.40
N GLY A 64 -16.26 -6.09 1.74
CA GLY A 64 -17.38 -5.37 2.31
C GLY A 64 -17.03 -4.45 3.49
N LYS A 65 -15.78 -4.06 3.63
CA LYS A 65 -15.27 -3.17 4.69
C LYS A 65 -14.41 -2.07 4.09
N LEU A 66 -14.39 -0.91 4.75
CA LEU A 66 -13.54 0.21 4.40
C LEU A 66 -12.25 0.15 5.23
N TRP A 67 -11.14 0.04 4.55
CA TRP A 67 -9.79 -0.03 5.14
C TRP A 67 -9.06 1.30 4.97
N LYS A 68 -8.25 1.64 5.94
CA LYS A 68 -7.46 2.88 5.92
C LYS A 68 -6.55 2.99 4.69
N CYS A 69 -5.96 1.88 4.28
CA CYS A 69 -5.07 1.83 3.11
C CYS A 69 -4.97 0.40 2.56
N PRO A 70 -4.47 0.24 1.32
CA PRO A 70 -4.29 -1.08 0.71
C PRO A 70 -3.37 -2.02 1.51
N ALA A 71 -2.32 -1.48 2.16
CA ALA A 71 -1.39 -2.29 2.93
C ALA A 71 -2.09 -3.02 4.09
N LEU A 72 -2.97 -2.35 4.82
CA LEU A 72 -3.78 -2.96 5.89
C LEU A 72 -4.84 -3.90 5.32
N ALA A 73 -5.49 -3.54 4.22
CA ALA A 73 -6.54 -4.36 3.61
C ALA A 73 -6.03 -5.74 3.16
N TYR A 74 -4.82 -5.79 2.63
CA TYR A 74 -4.24 -7.03 2.08
C TYR A 74 -3.30 -7.76 3.03
N LEU A 75 -3.00 -7.20 4.20
CA LEU A 75 -2.15 -7.86 5.20
C LEU A 75 -2.70 -9.23 5.68
N PRO A 76 -4.01 -9.40 5.94
CA PRO A 76 -4.57 -10.72 6.27
C PRO A 76 -4.36 -11.76 5.18
N MET A 77 -4.44 -11.36 3.90
CA MET A 77 -4.14 -12.25 2.77
C MET A 77 -2.68 -12.69 2.75
N GLN A 78 -1.77 -11.77 3.08
CA GLN A 78 -0.33 -12.08 3.20
C GLN A 78 -0.09 -13.06 4.36
N ALA A 79 -0.72 -12.83 5.51
CA ALA A 79 -0.62 -13.69 6.68
C ALA A 79 -1.16 -15.11 6.40
N ASN A 80 -2.25 -15.22 5.63
CA ASN A 80 -2.81 -16.52 5.23
C ASN A 80 -1.92 -17.27 4.23
N LYS A 81 -1.20 -16.52 3.39
CA LYS A 81 -0.34 -17.11 2.36
C LYS A 81 1.06 -17.47 2.87
N TYR A 82 1.60 -16.68 3.78
CA TYR A 82 2.96 -16.78 4.28
C TYR A 82 2.98 -16.95 5.79
N ASN A 83 4.00 -17.59 6.31
CA ASN A 83 4.20 -17.74 7.75
C ASN A 83 4.84 -16.46 8.32
N LEU A 84 4.03 -15.41 8.49
CA LEU A 84 4.52 -14.13 8.98
C LEU A 84 4.96 -14.22 10.44
N SER A 85 5.99 -13.43 10.78
CA SER A 85 6.48 -13.34 12.16
C SER A 85 5.46 -12.65 13.08
N GLN A 86 5.56 -12.88 14.40
CA GLN A 86 4.71 -12.25 15.42
C GLN A 86 4.79 -10.72 15.44
N LYS A 87 5.79 -10.11 14.78
CA LYS A 87 5.88 -8.65 14.60
C LYS A 87 4.66 -8.07 13.86
N TRP A 88 3.92 -8.88 13.13
CA TRP A 88 2.72 -8.48 12.42
C TRP A 88 1.44 -8.52 13.27
N ASP A 89 1.45 -9.19 14.43
CA ASP A 89 0.26 -9.37 15.27
C ASP A 89 -0.45 -8.05 15.64
N PRO A 90 0.25 -6.97 15.97
CA PRO A 90 -0.42 -5.69 16.26
C PRO A 90 -1.21 -5.15 15.05
N TYR A 91 -0.67 -5.32 13.84
CA TYR A 91 -1.27 -4.79 12.61
C TYR A 91 -2.40 -5.66 12.06
N LEU A 92 -2.34 -6.97 12.31
CA LEU A 92 -3.41 -7.91 11.99
C LEU A 92 -4.67 -7.71 12.84
N LYS A 93 -4.57 -6.95 13.94
CA LYS A 93 -5.68 -6.55 14.80
C LYS A 93 -6.40 -5.29 14.31
N TYR A 94 -6.01 -4.73 13.14
CA TYR A 94 -6.68 -3.57 12.59
C TYR A 94 -8.14 -3.87 12.30
N GLU A 95 -9.01 -3.02 12.81
CA GLU A 95 -10.48 -3.11 12.63
C GLU A 95 -10.90 -2.12 11.54
N PRO A 96 -11.23 -2.60 10.33
CA PRO A 96 -11.77 -1.75 9.28
C PRO A 96 -13.20 -1.32 9.60
N LEU A 97 -13.62 -0.19 9.05
CA LEU A 97 -14.99 0.28 9.18
C LEU A 97 -15.92 -0.59 8.34
N THR A 98 -17.04 -1.00 8.93
CA THR A 98 -18.10 -1.75 8.23
C THR A 98 -18.92 -0.80 7.34
N LEU A 99 -19.54 -1.30 6.26
CA LEU A 99 -20.30 -0.46 5.33
C LEU A 99 -21.70 -0.05 5.84
N ASP A 100 -22.13 -0.61 6.96
CA ASP A 100 -23.35 -0.23 7.69
C ASP A 100 -23.11 0.84 8.76
N CYS A 101 -21.96 1.50 8.72
CA CYS A 101 -21.59 2.59 9.61
C CYS A 101 -22.50 3.82 9.44
N THR A 102 -22.57 4.63 10.49
CA THR A 102 -23.20 5.95 10.44
C THR A 102 -22.31 6.97 9.70
N ASP A 103 -22.92 8.08 9.29
CA ASP A 103 -22.18 9.20 8.67
C ASP A 103 -21.13 9.78 9.61
N GLU A 104 -21.39 9.80 10.92
CA GLU A 104 -20.47 10.26 11.96
C GLU A 104 -19.26 9.35 12.07
N GLU A 105 -19.44 8.03 12.13
CA GLU A 105 -18.36 7.04 12.15
C GLU A 105 -17.52 7.10 10.89
N LEU A 106 -18.15 7.29 9.73
CA LEU A 106 -17.44 7.48 8.47
C LEU A 106 -16.57 8.74 8.49
N LYS A 107 -17.11 9.87 8.95
CA LYS A 107 -16.35 11.13 9.08
C LYS A 107 -15.19 11.00 10.03
N GLU A 108 -15.37 10.35 11.18
CA GLU A 108 -14.28 10.08 12.12
C GLU A 108 -13.20 9.21 11.46
N PHE A 109 -13.59 8.11 10.82
CA PHE A 109 -12.68 7.22 10.13
C PHE A 109 -11.87 7.95 9.04
N LEU A 110 -12.50 8.80 8.25
CA LEU A 110 -11.84 9.58 7.19
C LEU A 110 -10.82 10.59 7.75
N ASN A 111 -11.09 11.15 8.92
CA ASN A 111 -10.25 12.19 9.53
C ASN A 111 -9.07 11.63 10.34
N ARG A 112 -9.03 10.34 10.64
CA ARG A 112 -7.88 9.73 11.33
C ARG A 112 -6.63 9.80 10.45
N GLN A 113 -5.54 10.42 10.92
CA GLN A 113 -4.34 10.70 10.14
C GLN A 113 -3.10 9.93 10.60
N ASP A 114 -2.90 9.82 11.90
CA ASP A 114 -1.69 9.27 12.52
C ASP A 114 -1.99 8.08 13.42
N GLU A 115 -2.72 7.12 12.89
CA GLU A 115 -3.01 5.87 13.58
C GLU A 115 -1.73 5.07 13.86
N SER A 116 -1.70 4.38 15.02
CA SER A 116 -0.57 3.54 15.42
C SER A 116 -0.16 2.50 14.37
N PHE A 117 -1.12 2.04 13.58
CA PHE A 117 -0.90 1.09 12.49
C PHE A 117 -0.01 1.64 11.37
N CYS A 118 0.11 2.97 11.23
CA CYS A 118 1.05 3.57 10.27
C CYS A 118 2.53 3.30 10.64
N SER A 119 2.81 2.86 11.87
CA SER A 119 4.17 2.50 12.29
C SER A 119 4.74 1.25 11.58
N MET A 120 3.90 0.45 10.90
CA MET A 120 4.41 -0.65 10.07
C MET A 120 5.14 -0.18 8.80
N CYS A 121 4.91 1.06 8.38
CA CYS A 121 5.46 1.67 7.19
C CYS A 121 6.67 2.55 7.52
N PRO A 122 7.55 2.85 6.53
CA PRO A 122 8.74 3.64 6.78
C PRO A 122 8.42 5.08 7.18
N ALA A 123 8.96 5.54 8.31
CA ALA A 123 8.97 6.94 8.72
C ALA A 123 10.14 7.69 8.09
N ASN A 124 11.27 7.01 7.93
CA ASN A 124 12.44 7.53 7.23
C ASN A 124 12.46 6.99 5.80
N LYS A 125 12.79 7.86 4.84
CA LYS A 125 13.06 7.39 3.49
C LYS A 125 14.34 6.56 3.54
N THR A 126 14.19 5.27 3.68
CA THR A 126 15.26 4.33 3.37
C THR A 126 15.06 3.90 1.94
N GLU A 127 16.03 4.22 1.10
CA GLU A 127 16.10 3.72 -0.27
C GLU A 127 16.15 2.18 -0.28
N PRO A 128 15.88 1.51 -1.38
CA PRO A 128 15.97 2.00 -2.74
C PRO A 128 14.62 1.95 -3.49
N TYR A 129 14.43 2.88 -4.38
CA TYR A 129 13.44 2.78 -5.43
C TYR A 129 13.84 1.65 -6.38
N ILE A 130 13.10 0.58 -6.38
CA ILE A 130 13.18 -0.36 -7.50
C ILE A 130 12.34 0.23 -8.62
N LYS A 131 12.99 0.71 -9.66
CA LYS A 131 12.28 1.06 -10.89
C LYS A 131 11.77 -0.25 -11.48
N GLN A 132 10.46 -0.47 -11.39
CA GLN A 132 9.86 -1.65 -12.00
C GLN A 132 9.92 -1.52 -13.53
N ASP A 133 10.63 -2.44 -14.16
CA ASP A 133 10.59 -2.64 -15.60
C ASP A 133 9.54 -3.74 -15.88
N PRO A 134 8.39 -3.39 -16.51
CA PRO A 134 7.33 -4.36 -16.75
C PRO A 134 7.72 -5.47 -17.73
N THR A 135 8.87 -5.36 -18.39
CA THR A 135 9.39 -6.40 -19.28
C THR A 135 10.16 -7.50 -18.54
N LEU A 136 10.51 -7.26 -17.28
CA LEU A 136 11.25 -8.22 -16.47
C LEU A 136 10.29 -9.24 -15.83
N PRO A 137 10.69 -10.53 -15.78
CA PRO A 137 9.86 -11.57 -15.18
C PRO A 137 9.73 -11.38 -13.66
N VAL A 138 8.62 -11.87 -13.10
CA VAL A 138 8.34 -11.78 -11.65
C VAL A 138 9.50 -12.34 -10.81
N SER A 139 10.13 -13.43 -11.25
CA SER A 139 11.29 -14.04 -10.58
C SER A 139 12.52 -13.12 -10.48
N TYR A 140 12.64 -12.13 -11.34
CA TYR A 140 13.68 -11.11 -11.23
C TYR A 140 13.43 -10.21 -10.02
N TRP A 141 12.18 -9.78 -9.83
CA TRP A 141 11.77 -8.92 -8.73
C TRP A 141 11.85 -9.64 -7.38
N GLU A 142 11.46 -10.91 -7.35
CA GLU A 142 11.59 -11.76 -6.16
C GLU A 142 13.03 -11.79 -5.65
N LYS A 143 14.00 -12.02 -6.53
CA LYS A 143 15.42 -12.00 -6.17
C LYS A 143 15.94 -10.64 -5.69
N GLN A 144 15.39 -9.54 -6.22
CA GLN A 144 15.77 -8.20 -5.77
C GLN A 144 15.26 -7.93 -4.35
N TYR A 145 14.03 -8.38 -4.04
CA TYR A 145 13.47 -8.25 -2.69
C TYR A 145 14.20 -9.13 -1.66
N ASP A 146 14.62 -10.33 -2.04
CA ASP A 146 15.42 -11.20 -1.17
C ASP A 146 16.76 -10.56 -0.83
N ASN A 147 17.43 -9.94 -1.81
CA ASN A 147 18.70 -9.24 -1.61
C ASN A 147 18.56 -7.92 -0.83
N MET A 148 17.38 -7.28 -0.82
CA MET A 148 17.16 -6.05 -0.05
C MET A 148 17.08 -6.30 1.46
N GLY A 149 16.74 -7.51 1.89
CA GLY A 149 16.83 -7.93 3.29
C GLY A 149 18.27 -7.96 3.82
N ASP A 150 19.25 -8.18 2.93
CA ASP A 150 20.66 -8.31 3.29
C ASP A 150 21.44 -6.97 3.25
N ILE A 151 20.83 -5.88 2.72
CA ILE A 151 21.49 -4.56 2.57
C ILE A 151 21.27 -3.66 3.81
N ILE A 152 20.49 -4.10 4.79
CA ILE A 152 20.15 -3.32 5.99
C ILE A 152 20.84 -3.93 7.24
N GLU A 153 22.12 -4.16 7.17
CA GLU A 153 23.00 -4.26 8.36
C GLU A 153 23.91 -3.03 8.48
#